data_5c1cb873ab1a201eccef66f4710b8d94
#
_entry.id   5c1cb873ab1a201eccef66f4710b8d94
#
_cell.length_a   1.000
_cell.length_b   1.000
_cell.length_c   1.000
_cell.angle_alpha   90.00
_cell.angle_beta   90.00
_cell.angle_gamma   90.00
#
_symmetry.space_group_name_H-M   'P 1'
#
loop_
_entity.id
_entity.type
_entity.pdbx_description
1 polymer ?
#
loop_
_entity_poly.entity_id
_entity_poly.type
_entity_poly.pdbx_seq_one_letter_code
_entity_poly.pdbx_strand_id
1 'polypeptide(L)'
;RIFPGKGRPKELEVFKEIKGSKQIAVSTPGDILFHIRAKQMGLCYEFASIIDEKLKGAVEAIDETHGFRYMDGKAIIGFVDGTESPAVDENPYHFAVVGEEDPDFAGGSYVFVQKYIHDMDAWNALSVEEQEKVIGRRKFNDVELSDEEKPANAHNAVANIGDDLKIVRA
;
A
#
# COMPACT_ATOMS: atom_id res chain seq x y z
N ARG A 1 -6.48 -20.81 -12.65
CA ARG A 1 -5.57 -20.10 -13.57
C ARG A 1 -6.38 -19.62 -14.76
N ILE A 2 -6.47 -18.29 -14.94
CA ILE A 2 -7.30 -17.65 -15.99
C ILE A 2 -6.70 -17.91 -17.39
N PHE A 3 -5.37 -17.93 -17.49
CA PHE A 3 -4.66 -18.16 -18.75
C PHE A 3 -3.80 -19.44 -18.68
N PRO A 4 -4.41 -20.62 -18.84
CA PRO A 4 -3.65 -21.87 -18.86
C PRO A 4 -2.70 -21.88 -20.07
N GLY A 5 -1.45 -22.30 -19.85
CA GLY A 5 -0.42 -22.32 -20.91
C GLY A 5 0.32 -21.02 -21.16
N LYS A 6 -0.09 -19.91 -20.57
CA LYS A 6 0.67 -18.65 -20.56
C LYS A 6 1.68 -18.62 -19.41
N GLY A 7 2.77 -17.91 -19.61
CA GLY A 7 3.73 -17.59 -18.57
C GLY A 7 3.09 -16.80 -17.42
N ARG A 8 3.81 -16.61 -16.34
CA ARG A 8 3.48 -15.71 -15.27
C ARG A 8 4.72 -14.87 -14.95
N PRO A 9 4.58 -13.66 -14.40
CA PRO A 9 5.72 -12.90 -13.94
C PRO A 9 6.57 -13.73 -12.97
N LYS A 10 7.89 -13.62 -13.07
CA LYS A 10 8.85 -14.47 -12.33
C LYS A 10 8.67 -14.39 -10.83
N GLU A 11 8.46 -13.17 -10.33
CA GLU A 11 8.34 -12.88 -8.89
C GLU A 11 6.88 -12.92 -8.39
N LEU A 12 5.91 -13.21 -9.26
CA LEU A 12 4.51 -13.28 -8.86
C LEU A 12 4.24 -14.56 -8.06
N GLU A 13 4.05 -14.40 -6.77
CA GLU A 13 3.71 -15.47 -5.85
C GLU A 13 2.38 -15.21 -5.15
N VAL A 14 1.74 -16.30 -4.71
CA VAL A 14 0.63 -16.21 -3.77
C VAL A 14 1.19 -15.76 -2.43
N PHE A 15 0.64 -14.67 -1.89
CA PHE A 15 1.06 -14.18 -0.58
C PHE A 15 0.87 -15.28 0.48
N LYS A 16 1.91 -15.54 1.25
CA LYS A 16 1.87 -16.50 2.37
C LYS A 16 1.61 -15.74 3.67
N GLU A 17 0.68 -16.24 4.46
CA GLU A 17 0.39 -15.68 5.78
C GLU A 17 1.66 -15.53 6.62
N ILE A 18 1.85 -14.35 7.22
CA ILE A 18 2.97 -14.06 8.10
C ILE A 18 2.43 -13.87 9.51
N LYS A 19 2.88 -14.71 10.45
CA LYS A 19 2.48 -14.64 11.85
C LYS A 19 3.55 -13.95 12.67
N GLY A 20 3.20 -12.77 13.19
CA GLY A 20 3.98 -12.09 14.22
C GLY A 20 3.53 -12.49 15.62
N SER A 21 4.17 -11.94 16.63
CA SER A 21 3.82 -12.21 18.03
C SER A 21 2.48 -11.62 18.46
N LYS A 22 2.02 -10.55 17.81
CA LYS A 22 0.80 -9.81 18.15
C LYS A 22 -0.15 -9.65 16.98
N GLN A 23 0.34 -9.70 15.74
CA GLN A 23 -0.41 -9.42 14.53
C GLN A 23 -0.18 -10.53 13.50
N ILE A 24 -1.12 -10.66 12.59
CA ILE A 24 -1.04 -11.61 11.49
C ILE A 24 -1.30 -10.85 10.20
N ALA A 25 -0.38 -10.95 9.24
CA ALA A 25 -0.62 -10.53 7.86
C ALA A 25 -1.27 -11.69 7.12
N VAL A 26 -2.56 -11.62 6.94
CA VAL A 26 -3.36 -12.70 6.36
C VAL A 26 -3.15 -12.80 4.84
N SER A 27 -3.22 -14.01 4.31
CA SER A 27 -3.35 -14.24 2.88
C SER A 27 -4.82 -14.20 2.51
N THR A 28 -5.20 -13.30 1.60
CA THR A 28 -6.58 -13.16 1.12
C THR A 28 -6.70 -13.77 -0.29
N PRO A 29 -7.78 -14.46 -0.58
CA PRO A 29 -7.99 -15.03 -1.92
C PRO A 29 -8.27 -13.93 -2.94
N GLY A 30 -8.04 -14.22 -4.21
CA GLY A 30 -8.40 -13.37 -5.34
C GLY A 30 -7.56 -13.67 -6.57
N ASP A 31 -8.17 -13.61 -7.73
CA ASP A 31 -7.53 -13.84 -9.03
C ASP A 31 -7.36 -12.55 -9.81
N ILE A 32 -8.21 -11.55 -9.55
CA ILE A 32 -8.19 -10.24 -10.20
C ILE A 32 -8.37 -9.16 -9.14
N LEU A 33 -7.56 -8.12 -9.21
CA LEU A 33 -7.69 -6.89 -8.41
C LEU A 33 -7.97 -5.73 -9.34
N PHE A 34 -8.99 -4.95 -9.05
CA PHE A 34 -9.26 -3.66 -9.69
C PHE A 34 -9.00 -2.53 -8.70
N HIS A 35 -8.03 -1.67 -8.99
CA HIS A 35 -7.81 -0.42 -8.26
C HIS A 35 -8.37 0.73 -9.05
N ILE A 36 -9.54 1.22 -8.66
CA ILE A 36 -10.29 2.27 -9.36
C ILE A 36 -10.10 3.59 -8.62
N ARG A 37 -9.63 4.62 -9.33
CA ARG A 37 -9.44 5.97 -8.79
C ARG A 37 -10.11 7.01 -9.67
N ALA A 38 -10.82 7.93 -9.05
CA ALA A 38 -11.42 9.09 -9.71
C ALA A 38 -11.51 10.27 -8.73
N LYS A 39 -11.82 11.47 -9.26
CA LYS A 39 -12.04 12.67 -8.42
C LYS A 39 -13.30 12.59 -7.55
N GLN A 40 -14.24 11.74 -7.93
CA GLN A 40 -15.51 11.59 -7.24
C GLN A 40 -15.82 10.11 -7.05
N MET A 41 -16.31 9.75 -5.88
CA MET A 41 -16.70 8.37 -5.56
C MET A 41 -17.76 7.82 -6.54
N GLY A 42 -18.72 8.65 -6.98
CA GLY A 42 -19.72 8.25 -7.96
C GLY A 42 -19.14 7.76 -9.29
N LEU A 43 -18.01 8.33 -9.74
CA LEU A 43 -17.31 7.86 -10.94
C LEU A 43 -16.63 6.50 -10.70
N CYS A 44 -16.08 6.29 -9.49
CA CYS A 44 -15.53 4.98 -9.14
C CYS A 44 -16.62 3.91 -9.12
N TYR A 45 -17.76 4.22 -8.51
CA TYR A 45 -18.91 3.32 -8.44
C TYR A 45 -19.43 2.97 -9.84
N GLU A 46 -19.65 3.98 -10.68
CA GLU A 46 -20.15 3.77 -12.05
C GLU A 46 -19.18 2.88 -12.86
N PHE A 47 -17.88 3.14 -12.74
CA PHE A 47 -16.90 2.33 -13.46
C PHE A 47 -16.82 0.90 -12.91
N ALA A 48 -16.91 0.72 -11.59
CA ALA A 48 -16.99 -0.61 -10.97
C ALA A 48 -18.22 -1.37 -11.43
N SER A 49 -19.37 -0.70 -11.52
CA SER A 49 -20.63 -1.31 -12.01
C SER A 49 -20.54 -1.75 -13.48
N ILE A 50 -19.87 -0.96 -14.33
CA ILE A 50 -19.60 -1.33 -15.72
C ILE A 50 -18.70 -2.57 -15.80
N ILE A 51 -17.67 -2.65 -14.97
CA ILE A 51 -16.78 -3.81 -14.92
C ILE A 51 -17.56 -5.05 -14.48
N ASP A 52 -18.34 -4.93 -13.39
CA ASP A 52 -19.16 -6.03 -12.85
C ASP A 52 -20.13 -6.58 -13.91
N GLU A 53 -20.87 -5.71 -14.57
CA GLU A 53 -21.79 -6.11 -15.63
C GLU A 53 -21.07 -6.79 -16.81
N LYS A 54 -19.87 -6.33 -17.19
CA LYS A 54 -19.07 -6.93 -18.26
C LYS A 54 -18.53 -8.30 -17.90
N LEU A 55 -18.24 -8.55 -16.64
CA LEU A 55 -17.67 -9.79 -16.13
C LEU A 55 -18.74 -10.73 -15.52
N LYS A 56 -20.00 -10.34 -15.57
CA LYS A 56 -21.11 -11.09 -15.00
C LYS A 56 -21.14 -12.55 -15.45
N GLY A 57 -21.17 -13.44 -14.47
CA GLY A 57 -21.18 -14.88 -14.68
C GLY A 57 -19.79 -15.48 -14.96
N ALA A 58 -18.73 -14.68 -15.13
CA ALA A 58 -17.35 -15.11 -15.25
C ALA A 58 -16.54 -14.94 -13.96
N VAL A 59 -16.92 -13.98 -13.14
CA VAL A 59 -16.25 -13.67 -11.85
C VAL A 59 -17.29 -13.45 -10.76
N GLU A 60 -16.81 -13.49 -9.51
CA GLU A 60 -17.56 -13.13 -8.32
C GLU A 60 -16.72 -12.12 -7.53
N ALA A 61 -17.33 -11.02 -7.08
CA ALA A 61 -16.68 -10.06 -6.21
C ALA A 61 -16.58 -10.65 -4.79
N ILE A 62 -15.38 -10.92 -4.33
CA ILE A 62 -15.11 -11.50 -3.01
C ILE A 62 -14.76 -10.47 -1.95
N ASP A 63 -14.32 -9.29 -2.35
CA ASP A 63 -14.06 -8.14 -1.47
C ASP A 63 -14.26 -6.84 -2.24
N GLU A 64 -14.77 -5.83 -1.54
CA GLU A 64 -14.97 -4.50 -2.05
C GLU A 64 -14.65 -3.49 -0.94
N THR A 65 -13.69 -2.61 -1.20
CA THR A 65 -13.27 -1.58 -0.25
C THR A 65 -13.42 -0.20 -0.86
N HIS A 66 -14.21 0.65 -0.21
CA HIS A 66 -14.35 2.06 -0.58
C HIS A 66 -13.35 2.90 0.21
N GLY A 67 -12.48 3.58 -0.49
CA GLY A 67 -11.48 4.45 0.08
C GLY A 67 -11.71 5.92 -0.30
N PHE A 68 -11.02 6.81 0.38
CA PHE A 68 -11.02 8.24 0.06
C PHE A 68 -9.66 8.85 0.40
N ARG A 69 -9.34 9.95 -0.23
CA ARG A 69 -8.17 10.74 0.14
C ARG A 69 -8.50 11.55 1.39
N TYR A 70 -7.74 11.34 2.46
CA TYR A 70 -7.91 12.05 3.71
C TYR A 70 -6.89 13.21 3.80
N MET A 71 -7.34 14.39 4.22
CA MET A 71 -6.54 15.57 4.62
C MET A 71 -5.24 15.74 3.82
N ASP A 72 -5.34 16.04 2.54
CA ASP A 72 -4.22 16.33 1.63
C ASP A 72 -3.14 15.23 1.51
N GLY A 73 -3.54 13.97 1.75
CA GLY A 73 -2.66 12.82 1.61
C GLY A 73 -2.10 12.32 2.93
N LYS A 74 -2.74 12.67 4.05
CA LYS A 74 -2.46 12.04 5.34
C LYS A 74 -3.16 10.70 5.48
N ALA A 75 -2.58 9.81 6.25
CA ALA A 75 -3.28 8.65 6.78
C ALA A 75 -4.31 9.08 7.83
N ILE A 76 -5.31 8.24 8.11
CA ILE A 76 -6.39 8.54 9.08
C ILE A 76 -5.84 8.81 10.50
N ILE A 77 -4.67 8.31 10.82
CA ILE A 77 -3.94 8.56 12.08
C ILE A 77 -3.30 9.96 12.16
N GLY A 78 -3.41 10.77 11.10
CA GLY A 78 -3.02 12.18 11.07
C GLY A 78 -1.61 12.49 10.58
N PHE A 79 -0.85 11.48 10.15
CA PHE A 79 0.50 11.65 9.60
C PHE A 79 0.49 11.63 8.06
N VAL A 80 1.47 12.28 7.44
CA VAL A 80 1.64 12.25 5.99
C VAL A 80 1.98 10.83 5.56
N ASP A 81 1.34 10.36 4.49
CA ASP A 81 1.60 9.05 3.90
C ASP A 81 2.41 9.19 2.61
N GLY A 82 3.17 8.14 2.26
CA GLY A 82 3.94 8.09 1.03
C GLY A 82 5.25 8.90 1.03
N THR A 83 5.82 9.18 2.19
CA THR A 83 7.08 9.96 2.34
C THR A 83 8.30 9.29 1.69
N GLU A 84 8.28 7.96 1.55
CA GLU A 84 9.34 7.17 0.90
C GLU A 84 9.00 6.83 -0.57
N SER A 85 7.95 7.41 -1.12
CA SER A 85 7.67 7.28 -2.55
C SER A 85 8.76 8.01 -3.35
N PRO A 86 9.25 7.46 -4.48
CA PRO A 86 10.23 8.14 -5.32
C PRO A 86 9.78 9.53 -5.70
N ALA A 87 10.67 10.52 -5.60
CA ALA A 87 10.39 11.89 -6.02
C ALA A 87 10.11 11.96 -7.54
N VAL A 88 9.39 12.99 -7.97
CA VAL A 88 8.97 13.13 -9.38
C VAL A 88 10.18 13.27 -10.32
N ASP A 89 11.29 13.78 -9.83
CA ASP A 89 12.58 13.91 -10.53
C ASP A 89 13.43 12.63 -10.49
N GLU A 90 13.14 11.71 -9.57
CA GLU A 90 13.67 10.35 -9.62
C GLU A 90 12.83 9.55 -10.62
N ASN A 91 13.47 8.79 -11.51
CA ASN A 91 12.73 7.98 -12.47
C ASN A 91 11.88 6.91 -11.74
N PRO A 92 10.57 7.13 -11.47
CA PRO A 92 9.75 6.19 -10.71
C PRO A 92 9.58 4.85 -11.43
N TYR A 93 9.76 4.83 -12.75
CA TYR A 93 9.73 3.59 -13.54
C TYR A 93 10.85 2.64 -13.13
N HIS A 94 12.01 3.16 -12.76
CA HIS A 94 13.14 2.34 -12.32
C HIS A 94 12.83 1.54 -11.03
N PHE A 95 11.96 2.07 -10.17
CA PHE A 95 11.63 1.44 -8.89
C PHE A 95 10.36 0.58 -8.92
N ALA A 96 9.46 0.86 -9.84
CA ALA A 96 8.11 0.31 -9.77
C ALA A 96 7.70 -0.54 -10.99
N VAL A 97 8.41 -0.42 -12.09
CA VAL A 97 8.01 -1.06 -13.36
C VAL A 97 8.98 -2.17 -13.71
N VAL A 98 8.42 -3.33 -14.05
CA VAL A 98 9.16 -4.50 -14.54
C VAL A 98 9.87 -4.12 -15.86
N GLY A 99 11.15 -4.40 -15.94
CA GLY A 99 12.00 -4.11 -17.08
C GLY A 99 12.55 -5.36 -17.77
N GLU A 100 13.85 -5.32 -18.06
CA GLU A 100 14.55 -6.38 -18.78
C GLU A 100 14.73 -7.66 -17.95
N GLU A 101 14.56 -7.59 -16.64
CA GLU A 101 14.62 -8.75 -15.74
C GLU A 101 13.50 -9.76 -16.01
N ASP A 102 12.35 -9.30 -16.57
CA ASP A 102 11.25 -10.16 -17.00
C ASP A 102 10.59 -9.59 -18.28
N PRO A 103 11.23 -9.77 -19.44
CA PRO A 103 10.84 -9.08 -20.69
C PRO A 103 9.41 -9.38 -21.16
N ASP A 104 8.89 -10.58 -20.87
CA ASP A 104 7.53 -10.96 -21.24
C ASP A 104 6.45 -10.16 -20.47
N PHE A 105 6.83 -9.52 -19.36
CA PHE A 105 5.98 -8.72 -18.50
C PHE A 105 6.48 -7.30 -18.33
N ALA A 106 7.43 -6.87 -19.16
CA ALA A 106 7.95 -5.51 -19.15
C ALA A 106 6.83 -4.47 -19.27
N GLY A 107 6.93 -3.41 -18.48
CA GLY A 107 5.89 -2.37 -18.38
C GLY A 107 4.79 -2.68 -17.35
N GLY A 108 4.76 -3.88 -16.78
CA GLY A 108 3.92 -4.22 -15.64
C GLY A 108 4.51 -3.74 -14.30
N SER A 109 3.77 -3.96 -13.22
CA SER A 109 4.23 -3.71 -11.85
C SER A 109 3.68 -4.78 -10.93
N TYR A 110 4.45 -5.14 -9.92
CA TYR A 110 3.93 -5.92 -8.81
C TYR A 110 3.10 -5.03 -7.90
N VAL A 111 1.93 -5.52 -7.48
CA VAL A 111 1.01 -4.79 -6.59
C VAL A 111 0.83 -5.58 -5.31
N PHE A 112 0.91 -4.89 -4.20
CA PHE A 112 0.79 -5.44 -2.88
C PHE A 112 -0.19 -4.59 -2.08
N VAL A 113 -1.27 -5.18 -1.60
CA VAL A 113 -2.34 -4.49 -0.89
C VAL A 113 -2.40 -4.97 0.55
N GLN A 114 -2.42 -4.01 1.48
CA GLN A 114 -2.53 -4.27 2.90
C GLN A 114 -3.69 -3.47 3.50
N LYS A 115 -4.53 -4.13 4.30
CA LYS A 115 -5.60 -3.49 5.05
C LYS A 115 -5.27 -3.51 6.54
N TYR A 116 -5.16 -2.33 7.13
CA TYR A 116 -4.89 -2.16 8.56
C TYR A 116 -6.14 -1.71 9.29
N ILE A 117 -6.46 -2.37 10.38
CA ILE A 117 -7.51 -1.95 11.31
C ILE A 117 -6.82 -1.27 12.50
N HIS A 118 -7.07 0.02 12.65
CA HIS A 118 -6.49 0.83 13.72
C HIS A 118 -7.40 0.86 14.95
N ASP A 119 -6.81 0.70 16.14
CA ASP A 119 -7.44 1.03 17.40
C ASP A 119 -7.37 2.57 17.58
N MET A 120 -8.38 3.26 17.07
CA MET A 120 -8.42 4.73 17.07
C MET A 120 -8.62 5.29 18.48
N ASP A 121 -9.26 4.57 19.39
CA ASP A 121 -9.44 5.00 20.77
C ASP A 121 -8.09 4.99 21.50
N ALA A 122 -7.33 3.90 21.39
CA ALA A 122 -5.98 3.82 21.93
C ALA A 122 -5.04 4.85 21.28
N TRP A 123 -5.13 5.04 19.95
CA TRP A 123 -4.32 6.02 19.24
C TRP A 123 -4.59 7.45 19.67
N ASN A 124 -5.86 7.82 19.81
CA ASN A 124 -6.27 9.18 20.19
C ASN A 124 -6.03 9.49 21.68
N ALA A 125 -5.84 8.45 22.50
CA ALA A 125 -5.44 8.62 23.90
C ALA A 125 -3.97 9.00 24.08
N LEU A 126 -3.12 8.78 23.07
CA LEU A 126 -1.72 9.18 23.08
C LEU A 126 -1.58 10.69 22.89
N SER A 127 -0.60 11.31 23.57
CA SER A 127 -0.17 12.67 23.25
C SER A 127 0.43 12.77 21.85
N VAL A 128 0.50 13.98 21.29
CA VAL A 128 1.12 14.19 19.97
C VAL A 128 2.57 13.71 19.96
N GLU A 129 3.32 13.99 21.02
CA GLU A 129 4.71 13.58 21.17
C GLU A 129 4.88 12.05 21.20
N GLU A 130 3.95 11.34 21.84
CA GLU A 130 3.95 9.88 21.84
C GLU A 130 3.63 9.33 20.44
N GLN A 131 2.63 9.90 19.76
CA GLN A 131 2.31 9.53 18.39
C GLN A 131 3.49 9.78 17.45
N GLU A 132 4.19 10.91 17.58
CA GLU A 132 5.38 11.23 16.79
C GLU A 132 6.51 10.22 17.03
N LYS A 133 6.72 9.79 18.25
CA LYS A 133 7.69 8.73 18.58
C LYS A 133 7.30 7.35 18.00
N VAL A 134 6.02 7.04 17.94
CA VAL A 134 5.55 5.78 17.31
C VAL A 134 5.82 5.80 15.80
N ILE A 135 5.59 6.94 15.15
CA ILE A 135 5.77 7.07 13.70
C ILE A 135 7.23 7.35 13.34
N GLY A 136 7.93 8.16 14.13
CA GLY A 136 9.29 8.63 13.89
C GLY A 136 9.35 9.96 13.13
N ARG A 137 8.24 10.69 13.03
CA ARG A 137 8.12 11.97 12.31
C ARG A 137 7.25 12.95 13.09
N ARG A 138 7.42 14.25 12.86
CA ARG A 138 6.55 15.30 13.40
C ARG A 138 5.19 15.28 12.70
N LYS A 139 4.13 15.36 13.49
CA LYS A 139 2.74 15.25 13.00
C LYS A 139 2.31 16.41 12.10
N PHE A 140 2.78 17.61 12.37
CA PHE A 140 2.30 18.81 11.68
C PHE A 140 3.13 19.20 10.46
N ASN A 141 4.43 19.04 10.50
CA ASN A 141 5.34 19.48 9.45
C ASN A 141 6.06 18.33 8.72
N ASP A 142 5.78 17.09 9.10
CA ASP A 142 6.33 15.88 8.50
C ASP A 142 7.86 15.74 8.58
N VAL A 143 8.51 16.55 9.40
CA VAL A 143 9.96 16.45 9.58
C VAL A 143 10.28 15.18 10.35
N GLU A 144 11.23 14.42 9.87
CA GLU A 144 11.72 13.22 10.53
C GLU A 144 12.37 13.56 11.88
N LEU A 145 12.13 12.73 12.89
CA LEU A 145 12.81 12.88 14.18
C LEU A 145 14.31 12.63 14.03
N SER A 146 15.12 13.36 14.77
CA SER A 146 16.57 13.11 14.80
C SER A 146 16.88 11.71 15.34
N ASP A 147 18.08 11.20 15.07
CA ASP A 147 18.47 9.88 15.55
C ASP A 147 18.50 9.78 17.08
N GLU A 148 18.73 10.91 17.78
CA GLU A 148 18.68 10.97 19.24
C GLU A 148 17.24 10.93 19.79
N GLU A 149 16.28 11.48 19.05
CA GLU A 149 14.86 11.55 19.46
C GLU A 149 14.07 10.32 19.02
N LYS A 150 14.47 9.70 17.90
CA LYS A 150 13.74 8.61 17.24
C LYS A 150 13.94 7.29 17.99
N PRO A 151 12.88 6.66 18.52
CA PRO A 151 12.98 5.33 19.08
C PRO A 151 13.39 4.29 18.02
N ALA A 152 14.22 3.33 18.39
CA ALA A 152 14.64 2.25 17.48
C ALA A 152 13.48 1.38 16.95
N ASN A 153 12.34 1.40 17.62
CA ASN A 153 11.10 0.73 17.23
C ASN A 153 10.06 1.67 16.59
N ALA A 154 10.43 2.90 16.25
CA ALA A 154 9.56 3.79 15.48
C ALA A 154 9.24 3.18 14.11
N HIS A 155 8.06 3.47 13.58
CA HIS A 155 7.60 2.91 12.32
C HIS A 155 8.63 3.13 11.18
N ASN A 156 9.12 4.35 11.00
CA ASN A 156 10.08 4.63 9.95
C ASN A 156 11.48 4.06 10.22
N ALA A 157 11.84 3.78 11.46
CA ALA A 157 13.10 3.12 11.79
C ALA A 157 13.08 1.63 11.43
N VAL A 158 11.95 0.94 11.68
CA VAL A 158 11.82 -0.51 11.38
C VAL A 158 11.34 -0.79 9.96
N ALA A 159 10.69 0.18 9.29
CA ALA A 159 10.26 0.03 7.91
C ALA A 159 11.34 0.40 6.89
N ASN A 160 12.39 1.09 7.31
CA ASN A 160 13.54 1.41 6.47
C ASN A 160 14.57 0.27 6.56
N ILE A 161 14.63 -0.57 5.55
CA ILE A 161 15.54 -1.72 5.47
C ILE A 161 16.83 -1.42 4.71
N GLY A 162 17.21 -0.15 4.62
CA GLY A 162 18.45 0.33 3.99
C GLY A 162 18.25 0.86 2.58
N ASP A 163 19.32 1.44 2.04
CA ASP A 163 19.30 2.18 0.77
C ASP A 163 18.97 1.31 -0.46
N ASP A 164 19.06 0.00 -0.35
CA ASP A 164 18.89 -0.94 -1.47
C ASP A 164 17.43 -1.44 -1.64
N LEU A 165 16.53 -1.13 -0.72
CA LEU A 165 15.13 -1.58 -0.78
C LEU A 165 14.17 -0.42 -0.49
N LYS A 166 13.83 0.31 -1.54
CA LYS A 166 12.76 1.31 -1.46
C LYS A 166 11.41 0.63 -1.63
N ILE A 167 10.59 0.65 -0.57
CA ILE A 167 9.19 0.24 -0.67
C ILE A 167 8.43 1.41 -1.28
N VAL A 168 7.98 1.24 -2.51
CA VAL A 168 7.09 2.20 -3.16
C VAL A 168 5.67 1.98 -2.65
N ARG A 169 5.13 2.96 -1.96
CA ARG A 169 3.72 2.98 -1.53
C ARG A 169 2.91 3.83 -2.51
N ALA A 170 1.85 3.28 -3.04
CA ALA A 170 0.89 4.00 -3.87
C ALA A 170 -0.29 4.53 -3.04
#